data_ad98b768b7235c19bb23191db7e16c0b
#
_entry.id   ad98b768b7235c19bb23191db7e16c0b
#
_cell.length_a   1.000
_cell.length_b   1.000
_cell.length_c   1.000
_cell.angle_alpha   90.00
_cell.angle_beta   90.00
_cell.angle_gamma   90.00
#
_symmetry.space_group_name_H-M   'P 1'
#
loop_
_entity.id
_entity.type
_entity.pdbx_description
1 polymer ?
#
loop_
_entity_poly.entity_id
_entity_poly.type
_entity_poly.pdbx_seq_one_letter_code
_entity_poly.pdbx_strand_id
1 'polypeptide(L)'
;MTLGRLRVEPLVQEFQKSQGDRYRNMERQIPTMPPRAYRWIGEMEEIAQTFADAGLTPKFHQAAADMYRFVASTPLAEETPETRDRDRTLAQVIDMLAASLKAQPPA
;
A
#
# COMPACT_ATOMS: atom_id res chain seq x y z
N MET A 1 13.57 -11.45 6.00
CA MET A 1 13.65 -10.85 5.40
C MET A 1 14.50 -10.59 4.78
N THR A 2 14.75 -10.14 4.53
CA THR A 2 15.24 -10.42 3.41
C THR A 2 15.88 -9.23 2.77
N LEU A 3 16.44 -9.38 1.59
CA LEU A 3 17.08 -8.33 0.84
C LEU A 3 16.21 -7.11 0.66
N GLY A 4 14.90 -7.32 0.45
CA GLY A 4 13.98 -6.21 0.28
C GLY A 4 13.92 -5.33 1.52
N ARG A 5 13.89 -5.95 2.69
CA ARG A 5 13.86 -5.21 3.94
C ARG A 5 15.16 -4.43 4.17
N LEU A 6 16.31 -5.04 3.87
CA LEU A 6 17.60 -4.38 3.99
C LEU A 6 17.71 -3.15 3.10
N ARG A 7 17.10 -3.19 1.92
CA ARG A 7 17.10 -2.05 1.00
C ARG A 7 16.14 -0.96 1.41
N VAL A 8 15.02 -1.35 2.00
CA VAL A 8 13.97 -0.41 2.36
C VAL A 8 14.34 0.41 3.58
N GLU A 9 15.03 -0.17 4.55
CA GLU A 9 15.29 0.49 5.81
C GLU A 9 16.09 1.79 5.68
N PRO A 10 17.19 1.87 4.91
CA PRO A 10 17.86 3.15 4.70
C PRO A 10 16.97 4.18 4.01
N LEU A 11 16.11 3.75 3.09
CA LEU A 11 15.16 4.63 2.43
C LEU A 11 14.16 5.19 3.42
N VAL A 12 13.65 4.37 4.32
CA VAL A 12 12.72 4.81 5.36
C VAL A 12 13.39 5.86 6.26
N GLN A 13 14.63 5.63 6.66
CA GLN A 13 15.35 6.58 7.49
C GLN A 13 15.53 7.93 6.80
N GLU A 14 15.89 7.91 5.51
CA GLU A 14 16.05 9.13 4.74
C GLU A 14 14.72 9.86 4.58
N PHE A 15 13.64 9.11 4.34
CA PHE A 15 12.31 9.68 4.22
C PHE A 15 11.88 10.35 5.52
N GLN A 16 12.13 9.72 6.68
CA GLN A 16 11.83 10.31 7.98
C GLN A 16 12.56 11.63 8.18
N LYS A 17 13.81 11.70 7.72
CA LYS A 17 14.63 12.90 7.85
C LYS A 17 14.16 14.04 6.98
N SER A 18 13.91 13.76 5.69
CA SER A 18 13.65 14.78 4.68
C SER A 18 12.17 15.10 4.50
N GLN A 19 11.28 14.19 4.85
CA GLN A 19 9.84 14.30 4.63
C GLN A 19 9.06 13.92 5.89
N GLY A 20 9.48 14.47 7.04
CA GLY A 20 8.93 14.07 8.33
C GLY A 20 7.42 14.16 8.44
N ASP A 21 6.83 15.25 7.91
CA ASP A 21 5.37 15.43 7.97
C ASP A 21 4.63 14.38 7.14
N ARG A 22 5.15 14.06 5.95
CA ARG A 22 4.57 13.01 5.12
C ARG A 22 4.68 11.65 5.78
N TYR A 23 5.82 11.39 6.42
CA TYR A 23 6.03 10.13 7.10
C TYR A 23 5.04 9.95 8.25
N ARG A 24 4.87 10.98 9.08
CA ARG A 24 3.90 10.93 10.19
C ARG A 24 2.48 10.73 9.68
N ASN A 25 2.16 11.33 8.54
CA ASN A 25 0.87 11.15 7.90
C ASN A 25 0.66 9.70 7.46
N MET A 26 1.72 9.09 6.89
CA MET A 26 1.70 7.67 6.52
C MET A 26 1.53 6.76 7.73
N GLU A 27 2.21 7.06 8.83
CA GLU A 27 2.07 6.28 10.07
C GLU A 27 0.62 6.25 10.55
N ARG A 28 -0.10 7.34 10.35
CA ARG A 28 -1.49 7.46 10.76
C ARG A 28 -2.45 6.83 9.76
N GLN A 29 -2.19 7.01 8.47
CA GLN A 29 -3.16 6.67 7.42
C GLN A 29 -3.00 5.27 6.85
N ILE A 30 -1.77 4.81 6.66
CA ILE A 30 -1.56 3.50 6.02
C ILE A 30 -2.19 2.36 6.81
N PRO A 31 -2.14 2.32 8.15
CA PRO A 31 -2.84 1.25 8.88
C PRO A 31 -4.35 1.24 8.70
N THR A 32 -4.95 2.34 8.23
CA THR A 32 -6.39 2.40 7.99
C THR A 32 -6.79 1.94 6.59
N MET A 33 -5.82 1.78 5.71
CA MET A 33 -6.07 1.57 4.28
C MET A 33 -6.55 0.16 3.92
N PRO A 34 -5.99 -0.94 4.50
CA PRO A 34 -6.30 -2.27 4.00
C PRO A 34 -7.79 -2.62 3.95
N PRO A 35 -8.61 -2.30 4.96
CA PRO A 35 -10.04 -2.60 4.87
C PRO A 35 -10.78 -1.87 3.76
N ARG A 36 -10.18 -0.82 3.21
CA ARG A 36 -10.79 0.02 2.17
C ARG A 36 -10.18 -0.18 0.79
N ALA A 37 -9.10 -0.94 0.71
CA ALA A 37 -8.32 -1.05 -0.53
C ALA A 37 -9.17 -1.51 -1.71
N TYR A 38 -10.10 -2.44 -1.50
CA TYR A 38 -10.92 -2.96 -2.58
C TYR A 38 -11.76 -1.88 -3.27
N ARG A 39 -12.13 -0.82 -2.55
CA ARG A 39 -12.94 0.27 -3.11
C ARG A 39 -12.16 1.11 -4.10
N TRP A 40 -10.86 1.20 -3.90
CA TRP A 40 -10.02 2.12 -4.66
C TRP A 40 -9.46 1.51 -5.93
N ILE A 41 -9.57 0.20 -6.11
CA ILE A 41 -9.10 -0.46 -7.33
C ILE A 41 -9.80 0.13 -8.56
N GLY A 42 -11.12 0.15 -8.54
CA GLY A 42 -11.89 0.67 -9.67
C GLY A 42 -11.65 2.15 -9.92
N GLU A 43 -11.55 2.95 -8.84
CA GLU A 43 -11.27 4.37 -8.97
C GLU A 43 -9.91 4.63 -9.65
N MET A 44 -8.89 3.86 -9.27
CA MET A 44 -7.57 4.01 -9.90
C MET A 44 -7.60 3.59 -11.35
N GLU A 45 -8.35 2.54 -11.68
CA GLU A 45 -8.50 2.10 -13.06
C GLU A 45 -9.21 3.15 -13.92
N GLU A 46 -10.24 3.81 -13.39
CA GLU A 46 -10.95 4.88 -14.08
C GLU A 46 -10.05 6.08 -14.33
N ILE A 47 -9.25 6.47 -13.34
CA ILE A 47 -8.31 7.58 -13.50
C ILE A 47 -7.26 7.22 -14.54
N ALA A 48 -6.75 5.99 -14.50
CA ALA A 48 -5.78 5.53 -15.49
C ALA A 48 -6.36 5.63 -16.91
N GLN A 49 -7.62 5.24 -17.10
CA GLN A 49 -8.27 5.31 -18.40
C GLN A 49 -8.43 6.75 -18.86
N THR A 50 -8.77 7.65 -17.94
CA THR A 50 -8.90 9.08 -18.26
C THR A 50 -7.56 9.62 -18.75
N PHE A 51 -6.46 9.26 -18.11
CA PHE A 51 -5.12 9.66 -18.55
C PHE A 51 -4.81 9.11 -19.94
N ALA A 52 -5.08 7.82 -20.17
CA ALA A 52 -4.84 7.20 -21.46
C ALA A 52 -5.65 7.88 -22.57
N ASP A 53 -6.91 8.20 -22.31
CA ASP A 53 -7.77 8.87 -23.28
C ASP A 53 -7.26 10.28 -23.62
N ALA A 54 -6.57 10.92 -22.70
CA ALA A 54 -5.97 12.24 -22.92
C ALA A 54 -4.57 12.16 -23.55
N GLY A 55 -4.08 10.97 -23.88
CA GLY A 55 -2.75 10.79 -24.45
C GLY A 55 -1.62 10.80 -23.43
N LEU A 56 -1.95 10.69 -22.14
CA LEU A 56 -0.97 10.67 -21.06
C LEU A 56 -0.78 9.23 -20.57
N THR A 57 0.34 8.98 -19.89
CA THR A 57 0.60 7.63 -19.40
C THR A 57 -0.42 7.22 -18.32
N PRO A 58 -1.04 6.04 -18.44
CA PRO A 58 -1.91 5.49 -17.41
C PRO A 58 -1.14 4.74 -16.33
N LYS A 59 0.17 4.60 -16.46
CA LYS A 59 0.94 3.63 -15.66
C LYS A 59 0.97 3.94 -14.18
N PHE A 60 0.97 5.22 -13.80
CA PHE A 60 0.99 5.59 -12.39
C PHE A 60 -0.22 5.03 -11.65
N HIS A 61 -1.41 5.27 -12.19
CA HIS A 61 -2.66 4.82 -11.55
C HIS A 61 -2.92 3.35 -11.78
N GLN A 62 -2.41 2.77 -12.87
CA GLN A 62 -2.43 1.32 -13.03
C GLN A 62 -1.61 0.64 -11.92
N ALA A 63 -0.44 1.19 -11.61
CA ALA A 63 0.38 0.65 -10.52
C ALA A 63 -0.32 0.82 -9.17
N ALA A 64 -1.01 1.94 -8.96
CA ALA A 64 -1.79 2.14 -7.74
C ALA A 64 -2.91 1.10 -7.63
N ALA A 65 -3.62 0.83 -8.73
CA ALA A 65 -4.66 -0.20 -8.75
C ALA A 65 -4.08 -1.58 -8.40
N ASP A 66 -2.92 -1.91 -8.94
CA ASP A 66 -2.25 -3.18 -8.64
C ASP A 66 -1.87 -3.28 -7.17
N MET A 67 -1.40 -2.19 -6.58
CA MET A 67 -1.07 -2.16 -5.15
C MET A 67 -2.31 -2.40 -4.29
N TYR A 68 -3.41 -1.71 -4.59
CA TYR A 68 -4.65 -1.91 -3.85
C TYR A 68 -5.20 -3.32 -4.04
N ARG A 69 -5.08 -3.88 -5.24
CA ARG A 69 -5.50 -5.25 -5.52
C ARG A 69 -4.71 -6.24 -4.68
N PHE A 70 -3.39 -6.03 -4.57
CA PHE A 70 -2.56 -6.86 -3.70
C PHE A 70 -3.02 -6.74 -2.24
N VAL A 71 -3.15 -5.52 -1.71
CA VAL A 71 -3.56 -5.31 -0.32
C VAL A 71 -4.92 -5.95 -0.06
N ALA A 72 -5.86 -5.80 -0.99
CA ALA A 72 -7.20 -6.37 -0.86
C ALA A 72 -7.20 -7.89 -0.81
N SER A 73 -6.14 -8.54 -1.29
CA SER A 73 -6.00 -10.00 -1.26
C SER A 73 -5.38 -10.50 0.04
N THR A 74 -4.96 -9.63 0.94
CA THR A 74 -4.30 -10.01 2.19
C THR A 74 -5.29 -10.17 3.33
N PRO A 75 -4.90 -10.87 4.42
CA PRO A 75 -5.78 -10.99 5.60
C PRO A 75 -6.15 -9.66 6.24
N LEU A 76 -5.32 -8.63 6.10
CA LEU A 76 -5.63 -7.30 6.63
C LEU A 76 -6.92 -6.73 6.05
N ALA A 77 -7.23 -7.07 4.80
CA ALA A 77 -8.44 -6.57 4.14
C ALA A 77 -9.72 -7.27 4.59
N GLU A 78 -9.60 -8.35 5.35
CA GLU A 78 -10.76 -9.02 5.91
C GLU A 78 -11.37 -8.24 7.08
N GLU A 79 -10.60 -7.35 7.68
CA GLU A 79 -11.10 -6.45 8.71
C GLU A 79 -11.95 -5.34 8.09
N THR A 80 -12.87 -4.79 8.87
CA THR A 80 -13.62 -3.60 8.46
C THR A 80 -13.05 -2.38 9.16
N PRO A 81 -13.41 -1.15 8.72
CA PRO A 81 -12.98 0.04 9.44
C PRO A 81 -13.35 0.01 10.93
N GLU A 82 -14.45 -0.67 11.27
CA GLU A 82 -14.91 -0.78 12.66
C GLU A 82 -14.18 -1.87 13.44
N THR A 83 -13.79 -2.96 12.79
CA THR A 83 -13.21 -4.12 13.47
C THR A 83 -11.69 -4.17 13.42
N ARG A 84 -11.06 -3.27 12.66
CA ARG A 84 -9.60 -3.30 12.53
C ARG A 84 -8.92 -3.05 13.87
N ASP A 85 -7.73 -3.63 14.02
CA ASP A 85 -6.90 -3.38 15.18
C ASP A 85 -6.31 -1.98 15.12
N ARG A 86 -6.82 -1.08 15.95
CA ARG A 86 -6.43 0.34 15.94
C ARG A 86 -5.05 0.59 16.52
N ASP A 87 -4.50 -0.38 17.24
CA ASP A 87 -3.17 -0.26 17.83
C ASP A 87 -2.06 -0.73 16.90
N ARG A 88 -2.42 -1.24 15.72
CA ARG A 88 -1.46 -1.74 14.74
C ARG A 88 -0.67 -0.57 14.14
N THR A 89 0.65 -0.67 14.19
CA THR A 89 1.56 0.36 13.69
C THR A 89 1.83 0.18 12.19
N LEU A 90 2.37 1.24 11.57
CA LEU A 90 2.82 1.15 10.18
C LEU A 90 3.82 0.01 9.97
N ALA A 91 4.80 -0.13 10.88
CA ALA A 91 5.80 -1.20 10.78
C ALA A 91 5.14 -2.58 10.79
N GLN A 92 4.14 -2.78 11.66
CA GLN A 92 3.41 -4.04 11.73
C GLN A 92 2.64 -4.32 10.44
N VAL A 93 2.01 -3.30 9.87
CA VAL A 93 1.29 -3.43 8.60
C VAL A 93 2.27 -3.83 7.49
N ILE A 94 3.41 -3.17 7.40
CA ILE A 94 4.42 -3.48 6.38
C ILE A 94 4.90 -4.92 6.55
N ASP A 95 5.16 -5.37 7.76
CA ASP A 95 5.61 -6.74 8.00
C ASP A 95 4.55 -7.76 7.59
N MET A 96 3.28 -7.48 7.86
CA MET A 96 2.18 -8.37 7.48
C MET A 96 2.01 -8.42 5.94
N LEU A 97 2.13 -7.28 5.28
CA LEU A 97 2.07 -7.24 3.82
C LEU A 97 3.26 -7.97 3.19
N ALA A 98 4.45 -7.80 3.75
CA ALA A 98 5.64 -8.50 3.28
C ALA A 98 5.50 -10.02 3.45
N ALA A 99 4.91 -10.47 4.54
CA ALA A 99 4.63 -11.89 4.75
C ALA A 99 3.65 -12.42 3.69
N SER A 100 2.65 -11.63 3.33
CA SER A 100 1.69 -12.00 2.30
C SER A 100 2.34 -12.11 0.92
N LEU A 101 3.31 -11.25 0.62
CA LEU A 101 4.09 -11.35 -0.62
C LEU A 101 4.85 -12.66 -0.71
N LYS A 102 5.45 -13.09 0.39
CA LYS A 102 6.20 -14.36 0.42
C LYS A 102 5.31 -15.58 0.23
N ALA A 103 4.05 -15.49 0.68
CA ALA A 103 3.10 -16.57 0.58
C ALA A 103 2.50 -16.73 -0.82
N GLN A 104 2.67 -15.72 -1.69
CA GLN A 104 2.12 -15.79 -3.05
C GLN A 104 3.00 -16.65 -3.95
N PRO A 105 2.39 -17.42 -4.88
CA PRO A 105 3.18 -18.17 -5.84
C PRO A 105 3.92 -17.22 -6.79
N PRO A 106 5.04 -17.67 -7.37
CA PRO A 106 5.76 -16.87 -8.37
C PRO A 106 4.84 -16.54 -9.56
N ALA A 107 5.04 -15.36 -10.10
CA ALA A 107 4.24 -14.91 -11.25
C ALA A 107 4.54 -15.74 -12.51
#